data_d296a78e9017247782c64f298e91dd11
#
_entry.id   d296a78e9017247782c64f298e91dd11
#
_cell.length_a   1.000
_cell.length_b   1.000
_cell.length_c   1.000
_cell.angle_alpha   90.00
_cell.angle_beta   90.00
_cell.angle_gamma   90.00
#
_symmetry.space_group_name_H-M   'P 1'
#
loop_
_entity.id
_entity.type
_entity.pdbx_description
1 polymer ?
#
loop_
_entity_poly.entity_id
_entity_poly.type
_entity_poly.pdbx_seq_one_letter_code
_entity_poly.pdbx_strand_id
1 'polypeptide(L)'
;SIALPMTATATSPEGVPPPGEPQQSFDFKAYLNQARERVEAALDASMGPERPESLREAMRYSLLAGGKRLRPILCLAACELVGGDASQAMPTAVALEMIHTMSLIHDDLPAMDNDDLRRGRPTNHKVYGDAMAILAGDALLSRAFEMVAVRSADVPAERLVKVVGELALVSGAPGLVGGQVVDLESEGKQVDLETLEYIHLHKTA
;
A
#
# COMPACT_ATOMS: atom_id res chain seq x y z
N SER A 1 38.26 67.10 -26.09
CA SER A 1 37.03 66.32 -26.40
C SER A 1 37.38 64.87 -26.63
N ILE A 2 37.08 64.06 -25.65
CA ILE A 2 37.21 62.60 -25.73
C ILE A 2 35.81 62.00 -25.46
N ALA A 3 35.23 61.50 -26.49
CA ALA A 3 33.94 60.75 -26.40
C ALA A 3 34.22 59.31 -26.09
N LEU A 4 33.61 58.79 -25.03
CA LEU A 4 33.58 57.37 -24.68
C LEU A 4 32.31 56.73 -25.28
N PRO A 5 32.37 55.57 -25.90
CA PRO A 5 31.18 54.85 -26.32
C PRO A 5 30.63 54.01 -25.13
N MET A 6 29.39 54.25 -24.77
CA MET A 6 28.61 53.36 -23.89
C MET A 6 27.98 52.26 -24.73
N THR A 7 28.49 51.03 -24.62
CA THR A 7 27.79 49.82 -25.06
C THR A 7 27.16 49.17 -23.83
N ALA A 8 25.88 49.35 -23.64
CA ALA A 8 25.10 48.59 -22.69
C ALA A 8 24.67 47.28 -23.35
N THR A 9 25.31 46.21 -22.96
CA THR A 9 24.82 44.84 -23.24
C THR A 9 23.69 44.51 -22.27
N ALA A 10 22.47 44.51 -22.77
CA ALA A 10 21.31 43.99 -22.06
C ALA A 10 21.43 42.47 -21.98
N THR A 11 21.73 41.95 -20.79
CA THR A 11 21.56 40.51 -20.46
C THR A 11 20.10 40.23 -20.30
N SER A 12 19.54 39.42 -21.22
CA SER A 12 18.21 38.81 -21.07
C SER A 12 18.19 37.86 -19.87
N PRO A 13 17.15 37.83 -19.06
CA PRO A 13 17.03 36.84 -18.01
C PRO A 13 16.80 35.47 -18.63
N GLU A 14 17.75 34.57 -18.39
CA GLU A 14 17.61 33.15 -18.71
C GLU A 14 16.47 32.55 -17.91
N GLY A 15 15.56 31.79 -18.55
CA GLY A 15 14.74 30.82 -17.87
C GLY A 15 13.23 30.86 -18.06
N VAL A 16 12.68 31.54 -19.10
CA VAL A 16 11.28 31.33 -19.48
C VAL A 16 11.25 30.42 -20.72
N PRO A 17 10.75 29.18 -20.60
CA PRO A 17 10.61 28.32 -21.79
C PRO A 17 9.61 28.94 -22.77
N PRO A 18 9.80 28.73 -24.09
CA PRO A 18 8.92 29.30 -25.11
C PRO A 18 7.48 28.76 -24.94
N PRO A 19 6.47 29.57 -25.19
CA PRO A 19 5.08 29.11 -25.17
C PRO A 19 4.82 28.24 -26.39
N GLY A 20 4.60 26.93 -26.22
CA GLY A 20 4.13 26.12 -27.32
C GLY A 20 4.49 24.63 -27.36
N GLU A 21 5.24 24.05 -26.42
CA GLU A 21 5.31 22.60 -26.36
C GLU A 21 4.04 22.05 -25.69
N PRO A 22 3.29 21.12 -26.32
CA PRO A 22 2.17 20.47 -25.66
C PRO A 22 2.74 19.71 -24.45
N GLN A 23 2.42 20.18 -23.25
CA GLN A 23 2.61 19.37 -22.05
C GLN A 23 1.92 18.03 -22.33
N GLN A 24 2.70 16.94 -22.40
CA GLN A 24 2.12 15.60 -22.52
C GLN A 24 1.11 15.45 -21.40
N SER A 25 -0.17 15.36 -21.76
CA SER A 25 -1.24 15.18 -20.79
C SER A 25 -0.95 13.90 -20.02
N PHE A 26 -0.83 14.00 -18.68
CA PHE A 26 -0.60 12.83 -17.84
C PHE A 26 -1.74 11.82 -18.01
N ASP A 27 -1.42 10.62 -18.51
CA ASP A 27 -2.40 9.55 -18.65
C ASP A 27 -2.51 8.78 -17.34
N PHE A 28 -3.44 9.25 -16.50
CA PHE A 28 -3.71 8.64 -15.19
C PHE A 28 -4.11 7.15 -15.29
N LYS A 29 -4.86 6.77 -16.32
CA LYS A 29 -5.28 5.38 -16.51
C LYS A 29 -4.11 4.47 -16.86
N ALA A 30 -3.23 4.93 -17.74
CA ALA A 30 -2.01 4.21 -18.09
C ALA A 30 -1.10 4.06 -16.87
N TYR A 31 -0.92 5.12 -16.08
CA TYR A 31 -0.15 5.09 -14.83
C TYR A 31 -0.68 4.03 -13.85
N LEU A 32 -2.00 4.04 -13.56
CA LEU A 32 -2.61 3.06 -12.66
C LEU A 32 -2.43 1.62 -13.14
N ASN A 33 -2.56 1.38 -14.44
CA ASN A 33 -2.38 0.04 -15.01
C ASN A 33 -0.93 -0.44 -14.88
N GLN A 34 0.05 0.38 -15.24
CA GLN A 34 1.47 0.07 -15.13
C GLN A 34 1.89 -0.16 -13.66
N ALA A 35 1.46 0.71 -12.76
CA ALA A 35 1.75 0.56 -11.34
C ALA A 35 1.15 -0.73 -10.78
N ARG A 36 -0.09 -1.08 -11.16
CA ARG A 36 -0.74 -2.33 -10.77
C ARG A 36 0.03 -3.55 -11.27
N GLU A 37 0.44 -3.59 -12.52
CA GLU A 37 1.23 -4.70 -13.08
C GLU A 37 2.55 -4.90 -12.33
N ARG A 38 3.26 -3.81 -12.01
CA ARG A 38 4.48 -3.85 -11.20
C ARG A 38 4.22 -4.41 -9.81
N VAL A 39 3.14 -3.99 -9.17
CA VAL A 39 2.73 -4.47 -7.84
C VAL A 39 2.36 -5.95 -7.88
N GLU A 40 1.57 -6.41 -8.85
CA GLU A 40 1.20 -7.82 -8.99
C GLU A 40 2.44 -8.71 -9.16
N ALA A 41 3.38 -8.30 -10.00
CA ALA A 41 4.64 -9.03 -10.16
C ALA A 41 5.46 -9.08 -8.85
N ALA A 42 5.51 -7.98 -8.11
CA ALA A 42 6.22 -7.91 -6.83
C ALA A 42 5.54 -8.76 -5.75
N LEU A 43 4.20 -8.78 -5.69
CA LEU A 43 3.43 -9.63 -4.78
C LEU A 43 3.70 -11.11 -5.05
N ASP A 44 3.68 -11.54 -6.32
CA ASP A 44 3.97 -12.93 -6.68
C ASP A 44 5.41 -13.32 -6.31
N ALA A 45 6.38 -12.47 -6.65
CA ALA A 45 7.80 -12.68 -6.32
C ALA A 45 8.09 -12.67 -4.80
N SER A 46 7.24 -12.02 -4.00
CA SER A 46 7.41 -11.95 -2.54
C SER A 46 7.13 -13.28 -1.84
N MET A 47 6.43 -14.21 -2.52
CA MET A 47 5.99 -15.49 -1.96
C MET A 47 6.88 -16.63 -2.47
N GLY A 48 8.05 -16.80 -1.85
CA GLY A 48 9.04 -17.81 -2.20
C GLY A 48 8.63 -19.27 -1.89
N PRO A 49 9.54 -20.24 -2.10
CA PRO A 49 9.29 -21.66 -1.86
C PRO A 49 9.39 -22.00 -0.37
N GLU A 50 8.59 -21.39 0.48
CA GLU A 50 8.61 -21.58 1.93
C GLU A 50 7.82 -22.81 2.36
N ARG A 51 8.21 -23.37 3.51
CA ARG A 51 7.50 -24.47 4.17
C ARG A 51 6.81 -23.93 5.43
N PRO A 52 5.64 -24.51 5.81
CA PRO A 52 4.91 -25.55 5.11
C PRO A 52 4.22 -25.05 3.83
N GLU A 53 4.15 -25.90 2.79
CA GLU A 53 3.58 -25.54 1.48
C GLU A 53 2.10 -25.17 1.59
N SER A 54 1.34 -25.87 2.44
CA SER A 54 -0.08 -25.58 2.67
C SER A 54 -0.34 -24.18 3.18
N LEU A 55 0.52 -23.65 4.07
CA LEU A 55 0.43 -22.29 4.56
C LEU A 55 0.75 -21.28 3.43
N ARG A 56 1.81 -21.53 2.67
CA ARG A 56 2.17 -20.70 1.52
C ARG A 56 1.04 -20.64 0.49
N GLU A 57 0.41 -21.77 0.18
CA GLU A 57 -0.74 -21.82 -0.73
C GLU A 57 -1.93 -21.01 -0.21
N ALA A 58 -2.27 -21.11 1.07
CA ALA A 58 -3.33 -20.33 1.68
C ALA A 58 -3.05 -18.82 1.65
N MET A 59 -1.81 -18.39 1.93
CA MET A 59 -1.38 -17.00 1.81
C MET A 59 -1.50 -16.50 0.36
N ARG A 60 -0.94 -17.23 -0.59
CA ARG A 60 -0.97 -16.90 -2.03
C ARG A 60 -2.40 -16.81 -2.57
N TYR A 61 -3.26 -17.73 -2.15
CA TYR A 61 -4.66 -17.78 -2.58
C TYR A 61 -5.37 -16.44 -2.39
N SER A 62 -5.20 -15.81 -1.24
CA SER A 62 -5.82 -14.51 -0.93
C SER A 62 -5.01 -13.33 -1.46
N LEU A 63 -3.68 -13.35 -1.31
CA LEU A 63 -2.82 -12.25 -1.73
C LEU A 63 -2.88 -12.02 -3.25
N LEU A 64 -2.92 -13.10 -4.04
CA LEU A 64 -2.94 -13.06 -5.50
C LEU A 64 -4.36 -13.16 -6.09
N ALA A 65 -5.41 -13.02 -5.28
CA ALA A 65 -6.79 -13.04 -5.74
C ALA A 65 -7.19 -11.82 -6.61
N GLY A 66 -6.25 -10.97 -6.95
CA GLY A 66 -6.48 -9.73 -7.70
C GLY A 66 -6.99 -8.59 -6.82
N GLY A 67 -7.34 -7.49 -7.45
CA GLY A 67 -7.86 -6.29 -6.78
C GLY A 67 -7.41 -5.00 -7.44
N LYS A 68 -7.87 -3.86 -6.89
CA LYS A 68 -7.52 -2.53 -7.41
C LYS A 68 -6.09 -2.11 -7.05
N ARG A 69 -5.49 -2.73 -6.05
CA ARG A 69 -4.14 -2.44 -5.53
C ARG A 69 -3.91 -0.96 -5.21
N LEU A 70 -4.93 -0.27 -4.72
CA LEU A 70 -4.84 1.18 -4.48
C LEU A 70 -3.81 1.53 -3.40
N ARG A 71 -3.74 0.78 -2.30
CA ARG A 71 -2.77 1.04 -1.22
C ARG A 71 -1.33 0.99 -1.70
N PRO A 72 -0.86 -0.07 -2.36
CA PRO A 72 0.49 -0.10 -2.91
C PRO A 72 0.73 0.96 -3.98
N ILE A 73 -0.26 1.24 -4.86
CA ILE A 73 -0.12 2.27 -5.90
C ILE A 73 0.04 3.65 -5.27
N LEU A 74 -0.73 3.99 -4.23
CA LEU A 74 -0.58 5.25 -3.50
C LEU A 74 0.78 5.37 -2.82
N CYS A 75 1.33 4.27 -2.28
CA CYS A 75 2.67 4.24 -1.71
C CYS A 75 3.74 4.57 -2.77
N LEU A 76 3.66 3.96 -3.94
CA LEU A 76 4.58 4.24 -5.05
C LEU A 76 4.44 5.68 -5.54
N ALA A 77 3.20 6.15 -5.76
CA ALA A 77 2.93 7.51 -6.20
C ALA A 77 3.44 8.57 -5.21
N ALA A 78 3.28 8.33 -3.90
CA ALA A 78 3.81 9.21 -2.87
C ALA A 78 5.34 9.28 -2.90
N CYS A 79 6.02 8.16 -3.12
CA CYS A 79 7.47 8.12 -3.28
C CYS A 79 7.92 8.92 -4.52
N GLU A 80 7.28 8.70 -5.66
CA GLU A 80 7.58 9.41 -6.91
C GLU A 80 7.29 10.91 -6.79
N LEU A 81 6.22 11.30 -6.11
CA LEU A 81 5.84 12.71 -5.88
C LEU A 81 6.93 13.51 -5.15
N VAL A 82 7.66 12.89 -4.23
CA VAL A 82 8.76 13.53 -3.49
C VAL A 82 10.13 13.31 -4.17
N GLY A 83 10.14 12.81 -5.41
CA GLY A 83 11.36 12.60 -6.20
C GLY A 83 12.13 11.32 -5.84
N GLY A 84 11.51 10.38 -5.12
CA GLY A 84 12.09 9.08 -4.83
C GLY A 84 11.93 8.07 -5.97
N ASP A 85 12.72 7.00 -5.94
CA ASP A 85 12.58 5.88 -6.86
C ASP A 85 11.54 4.89 -6.32
N ALA A 86 10.51 4.62 -7.12
CA ALA A 86 9.44 3.68 -6.76
C ALA A 86 9.96 2.26 -6.43
N SER A 87 11.13 1.85 -6.94
CA SER A 87 11.75 0.58 -6.58
C SER A 87 12.12 0.49 -5.10
N GLN A 88 12.53 1.61 -4.48
CA GLN A 88 12.83 1.69 -3.06
C GLN A 88 11.57 1.58 -2.18
N ALA A 89 10.43 2.06 -2.68
CA ALA A 89 9.14 1.98 -1.98
C ALA A 89 8.40 0.64 -2.23
N MET A 90 8.80 -0.14 -3.22
CA MET A 90 8.11 -1.38 -3.60
C MET A 90 7.96 -2.38 -2.44
N PRO A 91 8.98 -2.64 -1.60
CA PRO A 91 8.82 -3.54 -0.45
C PRO A 91 7.74 -3.04 0.54
N THR A 92 7.67 -1.74 0.79
CA THR A 92 6.63 -1.13 1.64
C THR A 92 5.24 -1.22 0.96
N ALA A 93 5.16 -1.00 -0.35
CA ALA A 93 3.93 -1.15 -1.11
C ALA A 93 3.38 -2.58 -1.04
N VAL A 94 4.26 -3.58 -1.18
CA VAL A 94 3.92 -5.01 -1.00
C VAL A 94 3.46 -5.29 0.44
N ALA A 95 4.16 -4.75 1.44
CA ALA A 95 3.80 -4.91 2.84
C ALA A 95 2.40 -4.36 3.17
N LEU A 96 2.04 -3.21 2.63
CA LEU A 96 0.70 -2.62 2.78
C LEU A 96 -0.40 -3.53 2.21
N GLU A 97 -0.16 -4.17 1.07
CA GLU A 97 -1.13 -5.08 0.49
C GLU A 97 -1.20 -6.42 1.25
N MET A 98 -0.08 -6.88 1.84
CA MET A 98 -0.06 -8.05 2.73
C MET A 98 -0.90 -7.81 3.99
N ILE A 99 -0.74 -6.64 4.65
CA ILE A 99 -1.53 -6.27 5.82
C ILE A 99 -3.01 -6.12 5.45
N HIS A 100 -3.30 -5.49 4.31
CA HIS A 100 -4.68 -5.42 3.82
C HIS A 100 -5.26 -6.81 3.54
N THR A 101 -4.50 -7.71 2.94
CA THR A 101 -4.96 -9.07 2.67
C THR A 101 -5.18 -9.85 3.98
N MET A 102 -4.28 -9.71 4.95
CA MET A 102 -4.45 -10.27 6.30
C MET A 102 -5.77 -9.80 6.91
N SER A 103 -6.05 -8.50 6.91
CA SER A 103 -7.29 -7.98 7.47
C SER A 103 -8.53 -8.55 6.80
N LEU A 104 -8.52 -8.72 5.46
CA LEU A 104 -9.63 -9.33 4.74
C LEU A 104 -9.80 -10.82 5.08
N ILE A 105 -8.71 -11.59 5.23
CA ILE A 105 -8.78 -13.01 5.62
C ILE A 105 -9.43 -13.14 7.00
N HIS A 106 -9.04 -12.28 7.95
CA HIS A 106 -9.57 -12.33 9.30
C HIS A 106 -11.01 -11.81 9.38
N ASP A 107 -11.34 -10.75 8.64
CA ASP A 107 -12.71 -10.23 8.57
C ASP A 107 -13.70 -11.29 8.03
N ASP A 108 -13.29 -12.11 7.07
CA ASP A 108 -14.13 -13.15 6.48
C ASP A 108 -14.44 -14.33 7.42
N LEU A 109 -13.72 -14.47 8.54
CA LEU A 109 -13.89 -15.62 9.46
C LEU A 109 -15.29 -15.67 10.08
N PRO A 110 -15.78 -16.88 10.47
CA PRO A 110 -17.07 -17.02 11.14
C PRO A 110 -17.23 -16.24 12.44
N ALA A 111 -16.11 -15.91 13.11
CA ALA A 111 -16.11 -15.08 14.33
C ALA A 111 -16.18 -13.59 14.07
N MET A 112 -16.12 -13.18 12.79
CA MET A 112 -16.15 -11.80 12.32
C MET A 112 -17.36 -11.62 11.38
N ASP A 113 -17.16 -11.20 10.12
CA ASP A 113 -18.24 -10.93 9.16
C ASP A 113 -18.90 -12.22 8.64
N ASN A 114 -18.26 -13.39 8.80
CA ASN A 114 -18.71 -14.70 8.34
C ASN A 114 -19.06 -14.74 6.84
N ASP A 115 -18.21 -14.17 6.02
CA ASP A 115 -18.39 -14.09 4.58
C ASP A 115 -17.97 -15.38 3.86
N ASP A 116 -18.83 -15.91 3.00
CA ASP A 116 -18.55 -17.09 2.20
C ASP A 116 -17.76 -16.77 0.93
N LEU A 117 -17.92 -15.55 0.39
CA LEU A 117 -17.34 -15.12 -0.88
C LEU A 117 -16.67 -13.75 -0.77
N ARG A 118 -15.50 -13.61 -1.38
CA ARG A 118 -14.82 -12.34 -1.57
C ARG A 118 -14.37 -12.18 -3.02
N ARG A 119 -14.76 -11.08 -3.66
CA ARG A 119 -14.48 -10.83 -5.09
C ARG A 119 -14.97 -11.97 -6.00
N GLY A 120 -16.11 -12.61 -5.64
CA GLY A 120 -16.71 -13.72 -6.39
C GLY A 120 -16.00 -15.09 -6.23
N ARG A 121 -15.03 -15.19 -5.31
CA ARG A 121 -14.33 -16.45 -4.99
C ARG A 121 -14.61 -16.84 -3.54
N PRO A 122 -14.61 -18.15 -3.21
CA PRO A 122 -14.68 -18.59 -1.82
C PRO A 122 -13.63 -17.93 -0.95
N THR A 123 -14.00 -17.55 0.28
CA THR A 123 -13.07 -16.96 1.24
C THR A 123 -12.03 -17.98 1.73
N ASN A 124 -10.93 -17.48 2.31
CA ASN A 124 -9.80 -18.33 2.70
C ASN A 124 -10.24 -19.46 3.64
N HIS A 125 -11.05 -19.15 4.64
CA HIS A 125 -11.54 -20.15 5.60
C HIS A 125 -12.46 -21.20 4.97
N LYS A 126 -13.17 -20.86 3.91
CA LYS A 126 -14.01 -21.85 3.18
C LYS A 126 -13.17 -22.84 2.38
N VAL A 127 -11.98 -22.45 1.95
CA VAL A 127 -11.08 -23.32 1.15
C VAL A 127 -10.13 -24.12 2.04
N TYR A 128 -9.58 -23.50 3.07
CA TYR A 128 -8.49 -24.07 3.87
C TYR A 128 -8.87 -24.34 5.34
N GLY A 129 -10.06 -23.93 5.77
CA GLY A 129 -10.54 -24.01 7.15
C GLY A 129 -10.08 -22.83 8.01
N ASP A 130 -10.79 -22.61 9.13
CA ASP A 130 -10.61 -21.43 10.00
C ASP A 130 -9.19 -21.34 10.57
N ALA A 131 -8.64 -22.46 11.07
CA ALA A 131 -7.30 -22.47 11.66
C ALA A 131 -6.22 -22.06 10.64
N MET A 132 -6.32 -22.53 9.40
CA MET A 132 -5.36 -22.16 8.35
C MET A 132 -5.55 -20.71 7.93
N ALA A 133 -6.77 -20.19 7.87
CA ALA A 133 -7.04 -18.79 7.56
C ALA A 133 -6.44 -17.85 8.62
N ILE A 134 -6.59 -18.17 9.91
CA ILE A 134 -5.94 -17.43 10.99
C ILE A 134 -4.42 -17.39 10.79
N LEU A 135 -3.80 -18.56 10.62
CA LEU A 135 -2.35 -18.68 10.45
C LEU A 135 -1.84 -18.01 9.17
N ALA A 136 -2.62 -18.04 8.08
CA ALA A 136 -2.28 -17.34 6.85
C ALA A 136 -2.28 -15.82 7.03
N GLY A 137 -3.24 -15.27 7.77
CA GLY A 137 -3.27 -13.86 8.14
C GLY A 137 -2.08 -13.46 9.02
N ASP A 138 -1.78 -14.22 10.08
CA ASP A 138 -0.64 -13.98 10.97
C ASP A 138 0.70 -14.01 10.20
N ALA A 139 0.84 -14.98 9.30
CA ALA A 139 2.04 -15.12 8.48
C ALA A 139 2.20 -13.95 7.49
N LEU A 140 1.11 -13.47 6.87
CA LEU A 140 1.13 -12.28 6.00
C LEU A 140 1.51 -11.02 6.78
N LEU A 141 1.00 -10.84 8.01
CA LEU A 141 1.38 -9.72 8.86
C LEU A 141 2.87 -9.74 9.18
N SER A 142 3.39 -10.88 9.61
CA SER A 142 4.82 -11.05 9.91
C SER A 142 5.68 -10.82 8.66
N ARG A 143 5.25 -11.36 7.51
CA ARG A 143 5.92 -11.18 6.22
C ARG A 143 5.96 -9.73 5.77
N ALA A 144 4.92 -8.95 6.04
CA ALA A 144 4.89 -7.53 5.71
C ALA A 144 6.05 -6.77 6.36
N PHE A 145 6.33 -7.01 7.64
CA PHE A 145 7.46 -6.40 8.33
C PHE A 145 8.81 -6.89 7.79
N GLU A 146 8.93 -8.18 7.47
CA GLU A 146 10.13 -8.74 6.82
C GLU A 146 10.38 -8.05 5.46
N MET A 147 9.34 -7.85 4.64
CA MET A 147 9.47 -7.16 3.36
C MET A 147 10.12 -5.79 3.53
N VAL A 148 9.65 -4.99 4.47
CA VAL A 148 10.22 -3.65 4.71
C VAL A 148 11.63 -3.74 5.27
N ALA A 149 11.84 -4.57 6.30
CA ALA A 149 13.10 -4.59 7.03
C ALA A 149 14.26 -5.24 6.26
N VAL A 150 13.97 -6.24 5.41
CA VAL A 150 14.99 -7.09 4.77
C VAL A 150 15.08 -6.88 3.26
N ARG A 151 13.98 -6.50 2.60
CA ARG A 151 13.93 -6.41 1.13
C ARG A 151 14.07 -4.99 0.59
N SER A 152 14.15 -3.97 1.44
CA SER A 152 14.37 -2.58 1.03
C SER A 152 15.85 -2.32 0.80
N ALA A 153 16.32 -2.56 -0.43
CA ALA A 153 17.68 -2.22 -0.83
C ALA A 153 17.88 -0.70 -0.93
N ASP A 154 19.09 -0.25 -0.67
CA ASP A 154 19.52 1.16 -0.84
C ASP A 154 18.72 2.20 -0.05
N VAL A 155 18.03 1.78 1.03
CA VAL A 155 17.34 2.66 1.97
C VAL A 155 18.08 2.66 3.31
N PRO A 156 18.45 3.85 3.86
CA PRO A 156 19.13 3.93 5.16
C PRO A 156 18.33 3.26 6.29
N ALA A 157 19.01 2.50 7.15
CA ALA A 157 18.38 1.74 8.23
C ALA A 157 17.51 2.61 9.16
N GLU A 158 17.92 3.83 9.44
CA GLU A 158 17.15 4.80 10.25
C GLU A 158 15.79 5.15 9.61
N ARG A 159 15.71 5.21 8.27
CA ARG A 159 14.44 5.40 7.56
C ARG A 159 13.58 4.14 7.61
N LEU A 160 14.20 2.96 7.44
CA LEU A 160 13.49 1.68 7.55
C LEU A 160 12.86 1.48 8.92
N VAL A 161 13.59 1.81 10.00
CA VAL A 161 13.07 1.74 11.37
C VAL A 161 11.84 2.65 11.55
N LYS A 162 11.86 3.86 10.98
CA LYS A 162 10.69 4.75 11.00
C LYS A 162 9.50 4.16 10.23
N VAL A 163 9.74 3.63 9.03
CA VAL A 163 8.66 3.00 8.23
C VAL A 163 8.07 1.79 8.96
N VAL A 164 8.91 0.94 9.56
CA VAL A 164 8.46 -0.20 10.37
C VAL A 164 7.64 0.27 11.57
N GLY A 165 8.09 1.34 12.25
CA GLY A 165 7.37 1.93 13.39
C GLY A 165 6.00 2.47 13.00
N GLU A 166 5.92 3.24 11.91
CA GLU A 166 4.65 3.76 11.38
C GLU A 166 3.72 2.61 10.93
N LEU A 167 4.26 1.62 10.22
CA LEU A 167 3.48 0.48 9.77
C LEU A 167 2.89 -0.30 10.96
N ALA A 168 3.67 -0.48 12.04
CA ALA A 168 3.20 -1.12 13.26
C ALA A 168 2.14 -0.29 13.98
N LEU A 169 2.31 1.03 14.04
CA LEU A 169 1.35 1.96 14.65
C LEU A 169 0.01 1.91 13.92
N VAL A 170 0.01 2.10 12.60
CA VAL A 170 -1.23 2.20 11.80
C VAL A 170 -1.92 0.85 11.58
N SER A 171 -1.22 -0.26 11.70
CA SER A 171 -1.83 -1.60 11.63
C SER A 171 -2.27 -2.14 13.00
N GLY A 172 -1.78 -1.56 14.08
CA GLY A 172 -2.03 -1.99 15.46
C GLY A 172 -3.29 -1.42 16.10
N ALA A 173 -3.31 -1.43 17.43
CA ALA A 173 -4.44 -0.98 18.25
C ALA A 173 -4.88 0.48 17.99
N PRO A 174 -3.97 1.46 17.78
CA PRO A 174 -4.39 2.82 17.47
C PRO A 174 -4.80 3.05 16.01
N GLY A 175 -4.72 2.04 15.15
CA GLY A 175 -5.04 2.11 13.73
C GLY A 175 -6.07 1.06 13.30
N LEU A 176 -5.67 0.20 12.36
CA LEU A 176 -6.56 -0.79 11.72
C LEU A 176 -7.33 -1.66 12.71
N VAL A 177 -6.64 -2.23 13.72
CA VAL A 177 -7.29 -3.10 14.71
C VAL A 177 -8.28 -2.31 15.56
N GLY A 178 -7.93 -1.10 16.01
CA GLY A 178 -8.85 -0.24 16.78
C GLY A 178 -10.07 0.17 15.97
N GLY A 179 -9.89 0.53 14.70
CA GLY A 179 -10.98 0.82 13.78
C GLY A 179 -11.90 -0.39 13.57
N GLN A 180 -11.34 -1.59 13.48
CA GLN A 180 -12.11 -2.83 13.37
C GLN A 180 -12.93 -3.14 14.62
N VAL A 181 -12.38 -2.91 15.82
CA VAL A 181 -13.11 -3.11 17.08
C VAL A 181 -14.33 -2.20 17.14
N VAL A 182 -14.17 -0.90 16.84
CA VAL A 182 -15.27 0.06 16.86
C VAL A 182 -16.33 -0.26 15.80
N ASP A 183 -15.90 -0.76 14.63
CA ASP A 183 -16.80 -1.19 13.57
C ASP A 183 -17.70 -2.37 14.04
N LEU A 184 -17.09 -3.42 14.61
CA LEU A 184 -17.82 -4.55 15.18
C LEU A 184 -18.76 -4.15 16.33
N GLU A 185 -18.30 -3.29 17.24
CA GLU A 185 -19.14 -2.78 18.35
C GLU A 185 -20.32 -1.93 17.86
N SER A 186 -20.23 -1.42 16.63
CA SER A 186 -21.23 -0.56 15.99
C SER A 186 -22.27 -1.34 15.18
N GLU A 187 -22.07 -2.63 14.94
CA GLU A 187 -22.99 -3.45 14.16
C GLU A 187 -24.41 -3.44 14.74
N GLY A 188 -25.39 -3.23 13.86
CA GLY A 188 -26.80 -3.18 14.23
C GLY A 188 -27.21 -1.98 15.08
N LYS A 189 -26.32 -0.99 15.29
CA LYS A 189 -26.60 0.22 16.08
C LYS A 189 -26.63 1.46 15.18
N GLN A 190 -27.39 2.48 15.62
CA GLN A 190 -27.21 3.83 15.08
C GLN A 190 -25.99 4.44 15.76
N VAL A 191 -25.01 4.84 14.96
CA VAL A 191 -23.80 5.52 15.43
C VAL A 191 -23.84 6.99 15.05
N ASP A 192 -23.18 7.83 15.83
CA ASP A 192 -22.99 9.24 15.51
C ASP A 192 -21.88 9.44 14.45
N LEU A 193 -21.76 10.67 13.96
CA LEU A 193 -20.78 11.02 12.94
C LEU A 193 -19.34 10.85 13.44
N GLU A 194 -19.07 11.11 14.70
CA GLU A 194 -17.74 10.99 15.31
C GLU A 194 -17.27 9.52 15.30
N THR A 195 -18.15 8.60 15.69
CA THR A 195 -17.88 7.15 15.63
C THR A 195 -17.63 6.68 14.19
N LEU A 196 -18.46 7.14 13.24
CA LEU A 196 -18.30 6.79 11.84
C LEU A 196 -16.97 7.33 11.26
N GLU A 197 -16.62 8.56 11.59
CA GLU A 197 -15.35 9.18 11.19
C GLU A 197 -14.16 8.42 11.79
N TYR A 198 -14.24 8.03 13.07
CA TYR A 198 -13.22 7.20 13.71
C TYR A 198 -12.99 5.89 12.95
N ILE A 199 -14.06 5.15 12.62
CA ILE A 199 -13.98 3.90 11.85
C ILE A 199 -13.29 4.14 10.50
N HIS A 200 -13.71 5.16 9.76
CA HIS A 200 -13.16 5.45 8.44
C HIS A 200 -11.67 5.82 8.48
N LEU A 201 -11.28 6.63 9.45
CA LEU A 201 -9.89 7.08 9.60
C LEU A 201 -8.96 5.94 10.04
N HIS A 202 -9.42 5.07 10.95
CA HIS A 202 -8.56 4.05 11.56
C HIS A 202 -8.62 2.71 10.82
N LYS A 203 -9.83 2.23 10.46
CA LYS A 203 -9.96 0.97 9.71
C LYS A 203 -9.46 1.09 8.27
N THR A 204 -9.60 2.26 7.63
CA THR A 204 -9.39 2.38 6.19
C THR A 204 -8.33 3.41 5.80
N ALA A 205 -8.37 4.62 6.32
CA ALA A 205 -7.50 5.71 5.90
C ALA A 205 -6.15 5.70 6.56
#